data_9b9dc9b763fe111eb5d06e610a94f527
#
_entry.id   9b9dc9b763fe111eb5d06e610a94f527
#
_cell.length_a   1.000
_cell.length_b   1.000
_cell.length_c   1.000
_cell.angle_alpha   90.00
_cell.angle_beta   90.00
_cell.angle_gamma   90.00
#
_symmetry.space_group_name_H-M   'P 1'
#
loop_
_entity.id
_entity.type
_entity.pdbx_description
1 polymer ?
#
loop_
_entity_poly.entity_id
_entity_poly.type
_entity_poly.pdbx_seq_one_letter_code
_entity_poly.pdbx_strand_id
1 'polypeptide(L)'
;MTAIDFSDLTKPQPKTQGFKTPPPQQNNAQGFYSPDKIPEKKEQAQPSSMGYPTQKTQSGDELMQLFPTPVLICPYPVNYDKELEWIRNSECRKENKGGAGEQSIHYNRQSEDTFVLDRPELSNIRAFIEAKLHEYVTKIYASTDKLVITQSWLNKSKKGESHHEHVHPNSMISGVWYPQIHEQMPPIQFRSRGQRAVSLQTEKYNTFNSATFMLPMRKGELILFPSNLTHAVPTNVGEEERISLSFNTWPKGNMGDIKSLTYLPLDRCQ
;
A
#
# COMPACT_ATOMS: atom_id res chain seq x y z
N MET A 1 -32.61 -28.36 5.35
CA MET A 1 -31.84 -27.10 5.08
C MET A 1 -30.42 -27.41 5.45
N THR A 2 -29.60 -27.73 4.49
CA THR A 2 -28.16 -27.98 4.68
C THR A 2 -27.45 -26.65 4.89
N ALA A 3 -26.73 -26.54 5.98
CA ALA A 3 -25.97 -25.33 6.31
C ALA A 3 -24.94 -25.06 5.20
N ILE A 4 -24.88 -23.83 4.75
CA ILE A 4 -23.87 -23.37 3.79
C ILE A 4 -22.50 -23.45 4.48
N ASP A 5 -21.63 -24.30 3.98
CA ASP A 5 -20.25 -24.40 4.46
C ASP A 5 -19.40 -23.29 3.84
N PHE A 6 -19.07 -22.29 4.64
CA PHE A 6 -18.20 -21.19 4.27
C PHE A 6 -16.71 -21.49 4.49
N SER A 7 -16.33 -22.73 4.79
CA SER A 7 -14.94 -23.10 5.08
C SER A 7 -13.97 -22.78 3.94
N ASP A 8 -14.44 -22.78 2.68
CA ASP A 8 -13.64 -22.44 1.52
C ASP A 8 -13.32 -20.94 1.41
N LEU A 9 -14.14 -20.07 2.02
CA LEU A 9 -13.88 -18.64 2.07
C LEU A 9 -12.79 -18.26 3.09
N THR A 10 -12.45 -19.18 3.97
CA THR A 10 -11.46 -18.99 5.04
C THR A 10 -10.15 -19.73 4.79
N LYS A 11 -10.10 -20.58 3.74
CA LYS A 11 -8.86 -21.26 3.39
C LYS A 11 -7.81 -20.18 3.08
N PRO A 12 -6.62 -20.24 3.72
CA PRO A 12 -5.51 -19.43 3.29
C PRO A 12 -5.31 -19.72 1.79
N GLN A 13 -5.21 -18.68 0.98
CA GLN A 13 -4.79 -18.80 -0.41
C GLN A 13 -3.60 -19.77 -0.45
N PRO A 14 -3.54 -20.69 -1.42
CA PRO A 14 -2.47 -21.67 -1.49
C PRO A 14 -1.17 -20.88 -1.32
N LYS A 15 -0.36 -21.27 -0.32
CA LYS A 15 0.97 -20.71 -0.12
C LYS A 15 1.61 -20.74 -1.48
N THR A 16 1.86 -19.59 -2.06
CA THR A 16 2.61 -19.50 -3.30
C THR A 16 3.79 -20.42 -3.12
N GLN A 17 3.87 -21.45 -3.95
CA GLN A 17 4.95 -22.45 -3.87
C GLN A 17 6.23 -21.65 -3.76
N GLY A 18 6.98 -21.88 -2.68
CA GLY A 18 8.14 -21.08 -2.34
C GLY A 18 9.01 -20.95 -3.58
N PHE A 19 9.15 -19.74 -4.05
CA PHE A 19 10.14 -19.42 -5.07
C PHE A 19 11.47 -19.85 -4.47
N LYS A 20 12.03 -20.95 -4.99
CA LYS A 20 13.42 -21.30 -4.74
C LYS A 20 14.20 -20.08 -5.20
N THR A 21 14.81 -19.39 -4.26
CA THR A 21 15.75 -18.31 -4.55
C THR A 21 16.79 -18.85 -5.52
N PRO A 22 16.94 -18.28 -6.71
CA PRO A 22 18.07 -18.62 -7.56
C PRO A 22 19.35 -18.27 -6.81
N PRO A 23 20.44 -19.01 -7.02
CA PRO A 23 21.72 -18.73 -6.40
C PRO A 23 22.15 -17.29 -6.74
N PRO A 24 22.91 -16.61 -5.88
CA PRO A 24 23.33 -15.24 -6.08
C PRO A 24 24.16 -15.17 -7.37
N GLN A 25 23.60 -14.60 -8.41
CA GLN A 25 24.38 -14.20 -9.57
C GLN A 25 25.13 -12.92 -9.20
N GLN A 26 26.44 -13.01 -9.17
CA GLN A 26 27.34 -11.86 -9.14
C GLN A 26 27.13 -11.07 -10.45
N ASN A 27 26.31 -10.06 -10.42
CA ASN A 27 26.23 -9.09 -11.49
C ASN A 27 26.70 -7.73 -10.96
N ASN A 28 27.92 -7.38 -11.32
CA ASN A 28 28.48 -6.05 -11.30
C ASN A 28 27.82 -5.18 -12.41
N ALA A 29 26.57 -4.86 -12.23
CA ALA A 29 25.92 -3.83 -13.04
C ALA A 29 25.11 -2.93 -12.10
N GLN A 30 25.45 -1.66 -12.08
CA GLN A 30 24.62 -0.61 -11.52
C GLN A 30 23.34 -0.58 -12.36
N GLY A 31 22.35 -1.38 -11.98
CA GLY A 31 21.06 -1.44 -12.67
C GLY A 31 20.23 -0.22 -12.31
N PHE A 32 20.12 0.72 -13.23
CA PHE A 32 19.08 1.74 -13.17
C PHE A 32 17.73 1.06 -13.45
N TYR A 33 16.72 1.39 -12.64
CA TYR A 33 15.34 0.98 -12.92
C TYR A 33 14.88 1.69 -14.20
N SER A 34 14.56 0.92 -15.25
CA SER A 34 13.96 1.41 -16.49
C SER A 34 12.58 0.78 -16.64
N PRO A 35 11.50 1.57 -16.68
CA PRO A 35 10.14 1.07 -16.89
C PRO A 35 9.98 0.23 -18.15
N ASP A 36 10.80 0.54 -19.18
CA ASP A 36 10.73 -0.10 -20.50
C ASP A 36 11.36 -1.51 -20.55
N LYS A 37 11.99 -1.96 -19.43
CA LYS A 37 12.65 -3.28 -19.35
C LYS A 37 11.85 -4.33 -18.61
N ILE A 38 10.60 -4.07 -18.22
CA ILE A 38 9.71 -5.08 -17.71
C ILE A 38 9.27 -5.95 -18.89
N PRO A 39 9.61 -7.25 -18.92
CA PRO A 39 9.13 -8.11 -20.01
C PRO A 39 7.60 -8.13 -19.94
N GLU A 40 6.95 -7.64 -20.99
CA GLU A 40 5.51 -7.83 -21.15
C GLU A 40 5.22 -9.32 -21.16
N LYS A 41 4.64 -9.83 -20.08
CA LYS A 41 3.90 -11.08 -20.15
C LYS A 41 2.78 -10.83 -21.15
N LYS A 42 2.85 -11.44 -22.31
CA LYS A 42 1.73 -11.51 -23.25
C LYS A 42 0.56 -12.15 -22.51
N GLU A 43 -0.30 -11.30 -21.97
CA GLU A 43 -1.57 -11.67 -21.41
C GLU A 43 -2.38 -12.22 -22.59
N GLN A 44 -2.67 -13.51 -22.56
CA GLN A 44 -3.66 -14.09 -23.47
C GLN A 44 -4.98 -13.39 -23.15
N ALA A 45 -5.47 -12.60 -24.10
CA ALA A 45 -6.75 -11.94 -24.02
C ALA A 45 -7.83 -12.98 -23.71
N GLN A 46 -8.28 -13.01 -22.47
CA GLN A 46 -9.49 -13.75 -22.14
C GLN A 46 -10.68 -13.07 -22.81
N PRO A 47 -11.63 -13.83 -23.37
CA PRO A 47 -12.78 -13.23 -24.02
C PRO A 47 -13.51 -12.33 -23.02
N SER A 48 -13.89 -11.14 -23.47
CA SER A 48 -14.67 -10.16 -22.75
C SER A 48 -16.08 -10.66 -22.48
N SER A 49 -16.24 -11.61 -21.55
CA SER A 49 -17.47 -11.66 -20.79
C SER A 49 -17.38 -10.47 -19.82
N MET A 50 -18.41 -9.65 -19.74
CA MET A 50 -18.60 -8.72 -18.62
C MET A 50 -18.83 -9.55 -17.34
N GLY A 51 -17.86 -10.41 -16.99
CA GLY A 51 -17.86 -11.20 -15.80
C GLY A 51 -17.39 -10.34 -14.66
N TYR A 52 -18.32 -9.89 -13.83
CA TYR A 52 -17.96 -9.39 -12.52
C TYR A 52 -17.16 -10.47 -11.78
N PRO A 53 -16.11 -10.10 -11.04
CA PRO A 53 -15.35 -11.08 -10.27
C PRO A 53 -16.27 -11.69 -9.20
N THR A 54 -16.71 -12.90 -9.44
CA THR A 54 -17.51 -13.68 -8.53
C THR A 54 -16.68 -14.84 -7.97
N GLN A 55 -16.91 -15.19 -6.71
CA GLN A 55 -16.43 -16.43 -6.11
C GLN A 55 -17.58 -17.43 -6.10
N LYS A 56 -17.40 -18.61 -6.68
CA LYS A 56 -18.40 -19.69 -6.60
C LYS A 56 -18.31 -20.36 -5.23
N THR A 57 -19.45 -20.52 -4.58
CA THR A 57 -19.58 -21.35 -3.38
C THR A 57 -19.58 -22.83 -3.76
N GLN A 58 -19.45 -23.72 -2.78
CA GLN A 58 -19.54 -25.17 -3.02
C GLN A 58 -20.93 -25.59 -3.53
N SER A 59 -21.99 -24.85 -3.19
CA SER A 59 -23.37 -25.05 -3.69
C SER A 59 -23.58 -24.55 -5.13
N GLY A 60 -22.56 -23.88 -5.72
CA GLY A 60 -22.65 -23.28 -7.05
C GLY A 60 -23.22 -21.86 -7.09
N ASP A 61 -23.58 -21.31 -5.93
CA ASP A 61 -23.99 -19.90 -5.82
C ASP A 61 -22.83 -18.96 -6.14
N GLU A 62 -23.14 -17.74 -6.58
CA GLU A 62 -22.14 -16.71 -6.89
C GLU A 62 -22.10 -15.63 -5.82
N LEU A 63 -20.95 -15.45 -5.17
CA LEU A 63 -20.69 -14.37 -4.23
C LEU A 63 -19.96 -13.24 -4.96
N MET A 64 -20.60 -12.07 -5.05
CA MET A 64 -20.02 -10.87 -5.66
C MET A 64 -19.50 -9.91 -4.59
N GLN A 65 -18.28 -9.42 -4.79
CA GLN A 65 -17.72 -8.35 -3.95
C GLN A 65 -18.02 -7.00 -4.60
N LEU A 66 -18.93 -6.24 -4.01
CA LEU A 66 -19.27 -4.91 -4.49
C LEU A 66 -18.37 -3.87 -3.81
N PHE A 67 -17.81 -2.97 -4.62
CA PHE A 67 -16.98 -1.84 -4.16
C PHE A 67 -15.78 -2.27 -3.29
N PRO A 68 -14.97 -3.23 -3.75
CA PRO A 68 -13.79 -3.65 -3.01
C PRO A 68 -12.81 -2.48 -2.87
N THR A 69 -12.13 -2.38 -1.71
CA THR A 69 -11.05 -1.44 -1.50
C THR A 69 -9.75 -2.01 -2.07
N PRO A 70 -9.20 -1.45 -3.14
CA PRO A 70 -8.00 -1.99 -3.76
C PRO A 70 -6.74 -1.61 -2.95
N VAL A 71 -5.94 -2.61 -2.60
CA VAL A 71 -4.61 -2.45 -2.01
C VAL A 71 -3.63 -3.22 -2.89
N LEU A 72 -2.69 -2.52 -3.54
CA LEU A 72 -1.71 -3.13 -4.42
C LEU A 72 -0.39 -3.33 -3.67
N ILE A 73 0.18 -4.54 -3.75
CA ILE A 73 1.47 -4.88 -3.16
C ILE A 73 2.46 -5.13 -4.28
N CYS A 74 3.61 -4.43 -4.26
CA CYS A 74 4.61 -4.47 -5.32
C CYS A 74 5.99 -4.73 -4.73
N PRO A 75 6.62 -5.88 -4.95
CA PRO A 75 8.00 -6.09 -4.56
C PRO A 75 8.95 -5.24 -5.44
N TYR A 76 9.92 -4.58 -4.82
CA TYR A 76 10.97 -3.87 -5.52
C TYR A 76 11.97 -4.87 -6.10
N PRO A 77 12.25 -4.86 -7.41
CA PRO A 77 12.90 -5.98 -8.08
C PRO A 77 14.43 -5.95 -8.06
N VAL A 78 15.05 -4.88 -7.55
CA VAL A 78 16.52 -4.69 -7.59
C VAL A 78 17.11 -4.48 -6.21
N ASN A 79 18.42 -4.63 -6.09
CA ASN A 79 19.15 -4.33 -4.86
C ASN A 79 19.09 -2.82 -4.57
N TYR A 80 18.94 -2.47 -3.28
CA TYR A 80 18.82 -1.08 -2.81
C TYR A 80 19.65 -0.83 -1.53
N ASP A 81 20.76 -1.51 -1.38
CA ASP A 81 21.60 -1.37 -0.18
C ASP A 81 22.14 0.06 -0.01
N LYS A 82 22.43 0.77 -1.12
CA LYS A 82 22.90 2.17 -1.10
C LYS A 82 21.78 3.12 -0.63
N GLU A 83 20.59 2.94 -1.18
CA GLU A 83 19.39 3.70 -0.78
C GLU A 83 19.04 3.43 0.68
N LEU A 84 19.15 2.17 1.13
CA LEU A 84 18.92 1.78 2.52
C LEU A 84 19.95 2.42 3.46
N GLU A 85 21.22 2.45 3.09
CA GLU A 85 22.28 3.11 3.87
C GLU A 85 21.98 4.59 4.02
N TRP A 86 21.64 5.28 2.94
CA TRP A 86 21.24 6.70 2.96
C TRP A 86 20.03 6.91 3.89
N ILE A 87 18.99 6.07 3.78
CA ILE A 87 17.79 6.15 4.61
C ILE A 87 18.10 5.93 6.09
N ARG A 88 18.98 4.97 6.43
CA ARG A 88 19.40 4.72 7.81
C ARG A 88 20.09 5.92 8.43
N ASN A 89 20.91 6.61 7.64
CA ASN A 89 21.66 7.79 8.07
C ASN A 89 20.83 9.08 8.07
N SER A 90 19.64 9.07 7.44
CA SER A 90 18.75 10.22 7.43
C SER A 90 18.18 10.50 8.82
N GLU A 91 18.17 11.76 9.23
CA GLU A 91 17.65 12.18 10.52
C GLU A 91 16.13 12.11 10.58
N CYS A 92 15.61 11.59 11.68
CA CYS A 92 14.17 11.55 11.97
C CYS A 92 13.91 12.04 13.39
N ARG A 93 13.04 13.03 13.52
CA ARG A 93 12.62 13.60 14.82
C ARG A 93 11.51 12.77 15.47
N LYS A 94 11.34 12.97 16.78
CA LYS A 94 10.27 12.32 17.56
C LYS A 94 9.08 13.28 17.66
N GLU A 95 8.26 13.42 16.61
CA GLU A 95 7.21 14.44 16.60
C GLU A 95 5.83 14.00 16.18
N ASN A 96 5.65 12.80 15.66
CA ASN A 96 4.32 12.36 15.23
C ASN A 96 3.49 11.87 16.43
N LYS A 97 2.94 12.81 17.19
CA LYS A 97 2.20 12.56 18.44
C LYS A 97 0.70 12.31 18.25
N GLY A 98 0.23 12.10 17.02
CA GLY A 98 -1.15 11.69 16.79
C GLY A 98 -2.22 12.61 17.37
N GLY A 99 -2.24 13.87 16.99
CA GLY A 99 -3.41 14.76 17.14
C GLY A 99 -3.98 15.02 18.56
N ALA A 100 -3.53 14.30 19.58
CA ALA A 100 -4.07 14.34 20.93
C ALA A 100 -3.24 15.19 21.93
N GLY A 101 -2.41 16.09 21.41
CA GLY A 101 -1.58 16.94 22.26
C GLY A 101 -0.39 16.20 22.90
N GLU A 102 0.17 16.78 23.96
CA GLU A 102 1.39 16.30 24.63
C GLU A 102 1.24 14.92 25.32
N GLN A 103 0.03 14.43 25.50
CA GLN A 103 -0.27 13.18 26.20
C GLN A 103 -0.41 11.96 25.29
N SER A 104 -0.21 12.12 23.97
CA SER A 104 -0.31 10.97 23.06
C SER A 104 0.77 9.94 23.35
N ILE A 105 0.34 8.70 23.62
CA ILE A 105 1.22 7.53 23.74
C ILE A 105 1.65 6.99 22.37
N HIS A 106 0.95 7.39 21.30
CA HIS A 106 1.22 6.96 19.93
C HIS A 106 2.16 7.95 19.25
N TYR A 107 3.40 7.57 19.02
CA TYR A 107 4.38 8.38 18.32
C TYR A 107 5.36 7.50 17.57
N ASN A 108 5.86 8.03 16.48
CA ASN A 108 7.02 7.54 15.76
C ASN A 108 7.90 8.73 15.39
N ARG A 109 9.10 8.45 14.92
CA ARG A 109 10.00 9.50 14.43
C ARG A 109 9.83 9.65 12.94
N GLN A 110 9.69 10.88 12.50
CA GLN A 110 9.49 11.27 11.11
C GLN A 110 10.67 12.12 10.63
N SER A 111 11.04 12.03 9.34
CA SER A 111 12.06 12.89 8.75
C SER A 111 11.60 14.35 8.75
N GLU A 112 12.56 15.28 8.91
CA GLU A 112 12.30 16.70 8.71
C GLU A 112 12.04 17.01 7.23
N ASP A 113 12.79 16.36 6.36
CA ASP A 113 12.55 16.39 4.93
C ASP A 113 11.25 15.68 4.60
N THR A 114 10.29 16.41 4.04
CA THR A 114 9.00 15.93 3.58
C THR A 114 8.92 15.76 2.06
N PHE A 115 10.07 15.75 1.39
CA PHE A 115 10.25 15.53 -0.04
C PHE A 115 11.40 14.56 -0.31
N VAL A 116 11.53 13.52 0.51
CA VAL A 116 12.69 12.60 0.45
C VAL A 116 12.83 11.89 -0.90
N LEU A 117 11.72 11.64 -1.60
CA LEU A 117 11.76 11.05 -2.95
C LEU A 117 12.31 12.01 -4.03
N ASP A 118 12.48 13.30 -3.73
CA ASP A 118 13.14 14.25 -4.63
C ASP A 118 14.68 14.21 -4.50
N ARG A 119 15.19 13.46 -3.54
CA ARG A 119 16.63 13.28 -3.36
C ARG A 119 17.22 12.39 -4.45
N PRO A 120 18.37 12.80 -5.05
CA PRO A 120 19.01 12.02 -6.10
C PRO A 120 19.31 10.57 -5.70
N GLU A 121 19.62 10.33 -4.43
CA GLU A 121 19.91 9.01 -3.88
C GLU A 121 18.72 8.06 -3.98
N LEU A 122 17.50 8.58 -4.01
CA LEU A 122 16.27 7.80 -4.08
C LEU A 122 15.61 7.80 -5.47
N SER A 123 16.31 8.29 -6.49
CA SER A 123 15.77 8.42 -7.86
C SER A 123 15.25 7.10 -8.44
N ASN A 124 15.94 5.98 -8.19
CA ASN A 124 15.50 4.65 -8.64
C ASN A 124 14.21 4.21 -7.92
N ILE A 125 14.12 4.45 -6.62
CA ILE A 125 12.93 4.14 -5.82
C ILE A 125 11.75 4.99 -6.30
N ARG A 126 11.99 6.29 -6.54
CA ARG A 126 10.98 7.21 -7.10
C ARG A 126 10.45 6.71 -8.44
N ALA A 127 11.34 6.38 -9.38
CA ALA A 127 10.93 5.89 -10.72
C ALA A 127 10.07 4.61 -10.62
N PHE A 128 10.44 3.69 -9.74
CA PHE A 128 9.64 2.49 -9.47
C PHE A 128 8.26 2.85 -8.92
N ILE A 129 8.18 3.73 -7.92
CA ILE A 129 6.91 4.16 -7.33
C ILE A 129 6.01 4.82 -8.39
N GLU A 130 6.55 5.72 -9.20
CA GLU A 130 5.80 6.41 -10.26
C GLU A 130 5.25 5.43 -11.31
N ALA A 131 6.05 4.41 -11.69
CA ALA A 131 5.59 3.35 -12.58
C ALA A 131 4.43 2.54 -11.96
N LYS A 132 4.51 2.22 -10.65
CA LYS A 132 3.45 1.48 -9.94
C LYS A 132 2.20 2.32 -9.70
N LEU A 133 2.34 3.61 -9.49
CA LEU A 133 1.21 4.55 -9.45
C LEU A 133 0.49 4.62 -10.80
N HIS A 134 1.24 4.68 -11.88
CA HIS A 134 0.65 4.64 -13.22
C HIS A 134 -0.09 3.33 -13.48
N GLU A 135 0.50 2.20 -13.10
CA GLU A 135 -0.15 0.88 -13.18
C GLU A 135 -1.43 0.82 -12.35
N TYR A 136 -1.42 1.37 -11.14
CA TYR A 136 -2.58 1.42 -10.25
C TYR A 136 -3.73 2.22 -10.88
N VAL A 137 -3.45 3.42 -11.39
CA VAL A 137 -4.46 4.28 -12.03
C VAL A 137 -5.03 3.65 -13.29
N THR A 138 -4.18 3.13 -14.17
CA THR A 138 -4.62 2.60 -15.48
C THR A 138 -5.33 1.25 -15.35
N LYS A 139 -4.87 0.34 -14.49
CA LYS A 139 -5.43 -1.01 -14.39
C LYS A 139 -6.56 -1.13 -13.39
N ILE A 140 -6.54 -0.37 -12.30
CA ILE A 140 -7.53 -0.47 -11.24
C ILE A 140 -8.65 0.54 -11.42
N TYR A 141 -8.30 1.80 -11.70
CA TYR A 141 -9.30 2.85 -11.95
C TYR A 141 -9.69 3.00 -13.42
N ALA A 142 -9.02 2.29 -14.33
CA ALA A 142 -9.23 2.41 -15.78
C ALA A 142 -9.18 3.87 -16.27
N SER A 143 -8.33 4.70 -15.63
CA SER A 143 -8.16 6.11 -15.93
C SER A 143 -6.84 6.38 -16.65
N THR A 144 -6.82 7.42 -17.47
CA THR A 144 -5.63 7.96 -18.14
C THR A 144 -4.98 9.10 -17.34
N ASP A 145 -5.55 9.49 -16.21
CA ASP A 145 -5.02 10.55 -15.38
C ASP A 145 -3.64 10.19 -14.82
N LYS A 146 -2.81 11.20 -14.64
CA LYS A 146 -1.48 11.04 -14.04
C LYS A 146 -1.51 11.52 -12.60
N LEU A 147 -0.91 10.75 -11.70
CA LEU A 147 -0.66 11.17 -10.33
C LEU A 147 0.76 11.74 -10.21
N VAL A 148 0.89 12.76 -9.39
CA VAL A 148 2.19 13.29 -8.94
C VAL A 148 2.34 13.03 -7.45
N ILE A 149 3.56 12.75 -7.02
CA ILE A 149 3.90 12.65 -5.60
C ILE A 149 3.95 14.08 -5.05
N THR A 150 3.11 14.35 -4.04
CA THR A 150 2.99 15.69 -3.45
C THR A 150 3.89 15.88 -2.25
N GLN A 151 4.05 14.84 -1.45
CA GLN A 151 4.96 14.77 -0.30
C GLN A 151 5.46 13.35 -0.12
N SER A 152 6.65 13.22 0.49
CA SER A 152 7.25 11.92 0.84
C SER A 152 8.16 12.08 2.05
N TRP A 153 8.08 11.14 3.00
CA TRP A 153 8.82 11.21 4.26
C TRP A 153 9.21 9.84 4.77
N LEU A 154 10.23 9.79 5.61
CA LEU A 154 10.62 8.59 6.33
C LEU A 154 9.90 8.51 7.67
N ASN A 155 9.53 7.30 8.06
CA ASN A 155 9.09 6.98 9.41
C ASN A 155 10.04 5.93 9.98
N LYS A 156 10.56 6.19 11.18
CA LYS A 156 11.39 5.26 11.95
C LYS A 156 10.71 4.98 13.28
N SER A 157 10.55 3.70 13.61
CA SER A 157 9.89 3.26 14.84
C SER A 157 10.78 2.29 15.59
N LYS A 158 11.25 2.70 16.77
CA LYS A 158 11.94 1.85 17.73
C LYS A 158 10.95 1.05 18.56
N LYS A 159 11.46 0.15 19.38
CA LYS A 159 10.67 -0.56 20.37
C LYS A 159 9.85 0.40 21.23
N GLY A 160 8.59 0.08 21.43
CA GLY A 160 7.63 0.89 22.17
C GLY A 160 6.98 2.03 21.37
N GLU A 161 7.40 2.29 20.14
CA GLU A 161 6.83 3.32 19.28
C GLU A 161 5.73 2.74 18.35
N SER A 162 4.73 3.56 18.02
CA SER A 162 3.56 3.19 17.23
C SER A 162 3.13 4.37 16.35
N HIS A 163 2.30 4.12 15.35
CA HIS A 163 1.69 5.19 14.56
C HIS A 163 0.18 5.17 14.76
N HIS A 164 -0.38 6.30 15.16
CA HIS A 164 -1.80 6.45 15.45
C HIS A 164 -2.69 6.18 14.21
N GLU A 165 -3.96 5.93 14.46
CA GLU A 165 -4.95 5.74 13.41
C GLU A 165 -5.24 7.06 12.70
N HIS A 166 -5.14 7.07 11.36
CA HIS A 166 -5.32 8.27 10.55
C HIS A 166 -5.69 7.94 9.10
N VAL A 167 -5.97 8.97 8.34
CA VAL A 167 -6.10 9.01 6.88
C VAL A 167 -5.25 10.15 6.33
N HIS A 168 -5.05 10.19 5.03
CA HIS A 168 -4.30 11.28 4.38
C HIS A 168 -5.24 12.24 3.65
N PRO A 169 -5.59 13.39 4.25
CA PRO A 169 -6.33 14.43 3.55
C PRO A 169 -5.53 14.98 2.36
N ASN A 170 -6.25 15.51 1.35
CA ASN A 170 -5.64 16.09 0.15
C ASN A 170 -4.68 15.12 -0.57
N SER A 171 -5.02 13.84 -0.57
CA SER A 171 -4.32 12.79 -1.30
C SER A 171 -5.32 11.82 -1.89
N MET A 172 -5.07 11.34 -3.11
CA MET A 172 -5.90 10.36 -3.79
C MET A 172 -5.44 8.94 -3.49
N ILE A 173 -4.15 8.66 -3.72
CA ILE A 173 -3.49 7.41 -3.41
C ILE A 173 -2.31 7.71 -2.51
N SER A 174 -2.22 6.98 -1.41
CA SER A 174 -1.05 6.96 -0.55
C SER A 174 -0.27 5.67 -0.76
N GLY A 175 1.01 5.72 -0.50
CA GLY A 175 1.85 4.55 -0.58
C GLY A 175 2.88 4.51 0.53
N VAL A 176 3.33 3.29 0.82
CA VAL A 176 4.39 3.03 1.79
C VAL A 176 5.34 2.00 1.21
N TRP A 177 6.60 2.35 1.09
CA TRP A 177 7.68 1.42 0.77
C TRP A 177 8.42 1.03 2.05
N TYR A 178 8.80 -0.27 2.17
CA TYR A 178 9.38 -0.83 3.38
C TYR A 178 10.85 -1.22 3.17
N PRO A 179 11.80 -0.28 3.27
CA PRO A 179 13.23 -0.58 3.13
C PRO A 179 13.76 -1.46 4.25
N GLN A 180 13.20 -1.37 5.46
CA GLN A 180 13.60 -2.16 6.61
C GLN A 180 12.40 -2.57 7.45
N ILE A 181 12.04 -3.84 7.32
CA ILE A 181 11.00 -4.52 8.09
C ILE A 181 11.30 -6.02 8.11
N HIS A 182 10.91 -6.73 9.16
CA HIS A 182 10.95 -8.18 9.27
C HIS A 182 9.72 -8.71 10.03
N GLU A 183 9.56 -10.03 10.08
CA GLU A 183 8.31 -10.70 10.53
C GLU A 183 7.88 -10.36 11.97
N GLN A 184 8.80 -10.01 12.85
CA GLN A 184 8.50 -9.64 14.24
C GLN A 184 8.07 -8.17 14.39
N MET A 185 8.22 -7.35 13.34
CA MET A 185 7.81 -5.95 13.35
C MET A 185 6.31 -5.83 13.09
N PRO A 186 5.65 -4.79 13.65
CA PRO A 186 4.22 -4.61 13.48
C PRO A 186 3.85 -4.39 12.01
N PRO A 187 2.83 -5.11 11.51
CA PRO A 187 2.28 -4.88 10.19
C PRO A 187 1.53 -3.55 10.12
N ILE A 188 1.22 -3.07 8.93
CA ILE A 188 0.23 -2.01 8.79
C ILE A 188 -1.16 -2.57 9.05
N GLN A 189 -1.94 -1.88 9.86
CA GLN A 189 -3.32 -2.21 10.18
C GLN A 189 -4.26 -1.29 9.41
N PHE A 190 -5.13 -1.85 8.60
CA PHE A 190 -6.24 -1.14 7.98
C PHE A 190 -7.52 -1.32 8.78
N ARG A 191 -8.38 -0.30 8.78
CA ARG A 191 -9.68 -0.34 9.45
C ARG A 191 -10.80 -0.11 8.44
N SER A 192 -11.83 -0.95 8.51
CA SER A 192 -13.06 -0.77 7.75
C SER A 192 -13.83 0.46 8.25
N ARG A 193 -14.33 1.28 7.32
CA ARG A 193 -15.21 2.41 7.65
C ARG A 193 -16.69 2.00 7.77
N GLY A 194 -17.04 0.80 7.33
CA GLY A 194 -18.41 0.31 7.39
C GLY A 194 -18.81 0.00 8.84
N GLN A 195 -19.81 0.73 9.36
CA GLN A 195 -20.47 0.34 10.58
C GLN A 195 -21.50 -0.75 10.27
N ARG A 196 -21.47 -1.84 11.04
CA ARG A 196 -22.52 -2.85 10.95
C ARG A 196 -23.66 -2.44 11.87
N ALA A 197 -24.86 -2.43 11.32
CA ALA A 197 -26.07 -2.14 12.10
C ALA A 197 -26.37 -3.24 13.14
N VAL A 198 -25.89 -4.47 12.90
CA VAL A 198 -26.13 -5.63 13.77
C VAL A 198 -24.80 -6.38 13.95
N SER A 199 -24.52 -6.80 15.17
CA SER A 199 -23.38 -7.67 15.51
C SER A 199 -23.86 -9.11 15.54
N LEU A 200 -23.19 -9.96 14.76
CA LEU A 200 -23.39 -11.41 14.78
C LEU A 200 -22.29 -12.06 15.62
N GLN A 201 -22.62 -13.17 16.29
CA GLN A 201 -21.61 -13.98 16.92
C GLN A 201 -20.71 -14.59 15.84
N THR A 202 -19.42 -14.33 15.92
CA THR A 202 -18.45 -14.68 14.86
C THR A 202 -17.45 -15.71 15.40
N GLU A 203 -17.46 -16.90 14.79
CA GLU A 203 -16.50 -17.96 15.14
C GLU A 203 -15.13 -17.77 14.49
N LYS A 204 -15.09 -17.25 13.24
CA LYS A 204 -13.88 -16.97 12.49
C LYS A 204 -13.96 -15.62 11.79
N TYR A 205 -12.86 -14.89 11.83
CA TYR A 205 -12.75 -13.62 11.10
C TYR A 205 -12.27 -13.84 9.67
N ASN A 206 -12.81 -13.06 8.73
CA ASN A 206 -12.45 -13.02 7.32
C ASN A 206 -12.61 -11.59 6.77
N THR A 207 -12.38 -11.38 5.47
CA THR A 207 -12.47 -10.07 4.82
C THR A 207 -13.89 -9.47 4.84
N PHE A 208 -14.93 -10.27 5.03
CA PHE A 208 -16.32 -9.80 5.06
C PHE A 208 -16.79 -9.43 6.47
N ASN A 209 -16.21 -10.04 7.50
CA ASN A 209 -16.67 -9.86 8.88
C ASN A 209 -15.66 -9.16 9.80
N SER A 210 -14.43 -8.92 9.36
CA SER A 210 -13.42 -8.21 10.14
C SER A 210 -13.63 -6.69 10.10
N ALA A 211 -13.44 -6.03 11.24
CA ALA A 211 -13.38 -4.56 11.32
C ALA A 211 -11.98 -4.04 11.00
N THR A 212 -10.96 -4.87 11.17
CA THR A 212 -9.55 -4.52 10.92
C THR A 212 -8.88 -5.61 10.09
N PHE A 213 -7.89 -5.22 9.32
CA PHE A 213 -7.04 -6.12 8.54
C PHE A 213 -5.57 -5.81 8.78
N MET A 214 -4.82 -6.79 9.29
CA MET A 214 -3.38 -6.70 9.48
C MET A 214 -2.68 -7.19 8.23
N LEU A 215 -1.96 -6.31 7.54
CA LEU A 215 -1.22 -6.64 6.32
C LEU A 215 0.28 -6.76 6.64
N PRO A 216 0.81 -7.98 6.76
CA PRO A 216 2.24 -8.18 6.95
C PRO A 216 2.98 -7.76 5.67
N MET A 217 4.08 -7.01 5.85
CA MET A 217 4.91 -6.52 4.76
C MET A 217 6.29 -7.15 4.83
N ARG A 218 6.93 -7.26 3.69
CA ARG A 218 8.30 -7.75 3.56
C ARG A 218 9.25 -6.60 3.18
N LYS A 219 10.51 -6.81 3.49
CA LYS A 219 11.59 -5.89 3.09
C LYS A 219 11.59 -5.68 1.57
N GLY A 220 11.59 -4.42 1.14
CA GLY A 220 11.55 -4.03 -0.27
C GLY A 220 10.15 -3.98 -0.90
N GLU A 221 9.08 -4.28 -0.18
CA GLU A 221 7.72 -4.16 -0.71
C GLU A 221 7.19 -2.73 -0.63
N LEU A 222 6.47 -2.34 -1.67
CA LEU A 222 5.65 -1.14 -1.76
C LEU A 222 4.19 -1.53 -1.64
N ILE A 223 3.40 -0.81 -0.87
CA ILE A 223 1.95 -0.85 -0.92
C ILE A 223 1.39 0.46 -1.44
N LEU A 224 0.31 0.37 -2.23
CA LEU A 224 -0.50 1.50 -2.68
C LEU A 224 -1.95 1.26 -2.27
N PHE A 225 -2.60 2.29 -1.73
CA PHE A 225 -3.97 2.21 -1.25
C PHE A 225 -4.68 3.57 -1.33
N PRO A 226 -6.03 3.60 -1.39
CA PRO A 226 -6.78 4.85 -1.34
C PRO A 226 -6.46 5.65 -0.08
N SER A 227 -6.11 6.91 -0.22
CA SER A 227 -5.63 7.76 0.89
C SER A 227 -6.66 7.95 2.01
N ASN A 228 -7.93 7.75 1.70
CA ASN A 228 -9.02 7.77 2.68
C ASN A 228 -9.19 6.46 3.45
N LEU A 229 -8.43 5.41 3.15
CA LEU A 229 -8.45 4.15 3.91
C LEU A 229 -7.76 4.37 5.27
N THR A 230 -8.53 4.24 6.34
CA THR A 230 -8.04 4.42 7.70
C THR A 230 -7.01 3.35 8.06
N HIS A 231 -5.87 3.78 8.58
CA HIS A 231 -4.79 2.87 8.93
C HIS A 231 -3.97 3.34 10.12
N ALA A 232 -3.25 2.40 10.71
CA ALA A 232 -2.37 2.59 11.87
C ALA A 232 -1.18 1.63 11.79
N VAL A 233 -0.19 1.84 12.63
CA VAL A 233 0.87 0.84 12.89
C VAL A 233 0.88 0.56 14.39
N PRO A 234 0.61 -0.69 14.81
CA PRO A 234 0.70 -1.10 16.20
C PRO A 234 2.09 -0.86 16.80
N THR A 235 2.20 -0.94 18.10
CA THR A 235 3.47 -0.74 18.82
C THR A 235 4.53 -1.73 18.32
N ASN A 236 5.70 -1.20 18.00
CA ASN A 236 6.86 -2.03 17.69
C ASN A 236 7.37 -2.70 18.98
N VAL A 237 7.27 -4.00 19.02
CA VAL A 237 7.74 -4.81 20.18
C VAL A 237 9.12 -5.42 19.94
N GLY A 238 9.63 -5.34 18.70
CA GLY A 238 10.95 -5.82 18.30
C GLY A 238 12.08 -4.88 18.76
N GLU A 239 13.28 -5.41 18.87
CA GLU A 239 14.47 -4.63 19.25
C GLU A 239 14.99 -3.76 18.11
N GLU A 240 14.77 -4.20 16.87
CA GLU A 240 15.24 -3.47 15.71
C GLU A 240 14.28 -2.36 15.29
N GLU A 241 14.86 -1.32 14.68
CA GLU A 241 14.12 -0.19 14.16
C GLU A 241 13.38 -0.55 12.87
N ARG A 242 12.07 -0.33 12.86
CA ARG A 242 11.24 -0.42 11.65
C ARG A 242 11.36 0.89 10.86
N ILE A 243 11.66 0.79 9.56
CA ILE A 243 11.76 1.95 8.68
C ILE A 243 10.79 1.80 7.52
N SER A 244 10.02 2.85 7.25
CA SER A 244 9.15 2.96 6.08
C SER A 244 9.28 4.34 5.44
N LEU A 245 9.13 4.39 4.10
CA LEU A 245 9.05 5.60 3.31
C LEU A 245 7.61 5.74 2.84
N SER A 246 6.95 6.78 3.31
CA SER A 246 5.56 7.09 2.98
C SER A 246 5.48 8.24 1.99
N PHE A 247 4.42 8.26 1.18
CA PHE A 247 4.16 9.38 0.27
C PHE A 247 2.67 9.54 -0.01
N ASN A 248 2.32 10.75 -0.43
CA ASN A 248 1.00 11.15 -0.88
C ASN A 248 1.01 11.56 -2.34
N THR A 249 -0.15 11.45 -3.00
CA THR A 249 -0.27 11.78 -4.41
C THR A 249 -1.52 12.60 -4.71
N TRP A 250 -1.46 13.36 -5.81
CA TRP A 250 -2.61 14.10 -6.34
C TRP A 250 -2.65 14.02 -7.86
N PRO A 251 -3.83 14.08 -8.51
CA PRO A 251 -3.93 14.14 -9.96
C PRO A 251 -3.24 15.40 -10.52
N LYS A 252 -2.51 15.21 -11.63
CA LYS A 252 -1.85 16.30 -12.33
C LYS A 252 -2.78 16.94 -13.35
N GLY A 253 -2.90 18.27 -13.31
CA GLY A 253 -3.72 19.03 -14.25
C GLY A 253 -5.21 19.04 -13.88
N ASN A 254 -6.05 19.32 -14.85
CA ASN A 254 -7.49 19.42 -14.67
C ASN A 254 -8.11 18.04 -14.45
N MET A 255 -9.16 17.98 -13.67
CA MET A 255 -9.85 16.74 -13.27
C MET A 255 -11.30 16.74 -13.74
N GLY A 256 -11.90 15.54 -13.82
CA GLY A 256 -13.31 15.36 -14.10
C GLY A 256 -13.69 15.65 -15.55
N ASP A 257 -14.99 15.74 -15.79
CA ASP A 257 -15.57 15.90 -17.13
C ASP A 257 -16.59 17.06 -17.17
N ILE A 258 -16.50 17.89 -18.23
CA ILE A 258 -17.38 19.06 -18.41
C ILE A 258 -18.84 18.63 -18.61
N LYS A 259 -19.09 17.56 -19.37
CA LYS A 259 -20.45 17.09 -19.67
C LYS A 259 -21.15 16.53 -18.45
N SER A 260 -20.37 15.88 -17.57
CA SER A 260 -20.87 15.35 -16.30
C SER A 260 -20.95 16.39 -15.18
N LEU A 261 -20.59 17.65 -15.45
CA LEU A 261 -20.52 18.74 -14.48
C LEU A 261 -19.61 18.47 -13.29
N THR A 262 -18.57 17.66 -13.50
CA THR A 262 -17.56 17.30 -12.49
C THR A 262 -16.21 17.94 -12.76
N TYR A 263 -16.10 18.78 -13.80
CA TYR A 263 -14.85 19.39 -14.21
C TYR A 263 -14.29 20.34 -13.17
N LEU A 264 -13.05 20.10 -12.75
CA LEU A 264 -12.30 20.93 -11.84
C LEU A 264 -11.04 21.47 -12.55
N PRO A 265 -11.06 22.77 -12.95
CA PRO A 265 -9.93 23.39 -13.66
C PRO A 265 -8.84 23.82 -12.66
N LEU A 266 -7.97 22.91 -12.26
CA LEU A 266 -6.90 23.19 -11.29
C LEU A 266 -5.90 24.23 -11.79
N ASP A 267 -5.74 24.38 -13.10
CA ASP A 267 -4.94 25.43 -13.75
C ASP A 267 -5.49 26.84 -13.52
N ARG A 268 -6.76 26.98 -13.16
CA ARG A 268 -7.42 28.27 -12.85
C ARG A 268 -7.48 28.55 -11.35
N CYS A 269 -7.09 27.61 -10.51
CA CYS A 269 -7.14 27.74 -9.05
C CYS A 269 -5.80 28.19 -8.45
N GLN A 270 -4.84 28.57 -9.29
CA GLN A 270 -3.50 29.04 -8.88
C GLN A 270 -3.46 30.55 -8.78
#